data_a92f8759f72f90a09156b1fdb5f969d4
#
_entry.id   a92f8759f72f90a09156b1fdb5f969d4
#
_cell.length_a   1.000
_cell.length_b   1.000
_cell.length_c   1.000
_cell.angle_alpha   90.00
_cell.angle_beta   90.00
_cell.angle_gamma   90.00
#
_symmetry.space_group_name_H-M   'P 1'
#
loop_
_entity.id
_entity.type
_entity.pdbx_description
1 polymer ?
#
loop_
_entity_poly.entity_id
_entity_poly.type
_entity_poly.pdbx_seq_one_letter_code
_entity_poly.pdbx_strand_id
1 'polypeptide(L)'
;MLKLSIFQEFKVKEAHKKSITYADYFSLMNLIKSDVGKEEVSPKRLHHLFLALTFSIKYVSNDIPENFVRMNSNVLITNSEQIKQQIRIVYPGEVKTNDDYSIYSLLGLACLGLREGEVLIYMDREKLKQVRIEKIISH
;
A
#
# COMPACT_ATOMS: atom_id res chain seq x y z
N MET A 1 -7.96 6.92 22.31
CA MET A 1 -6.89 6.01 22.67
C MET A 1 -6.89 4.73 21.83
N LEU A 2 -8.05 4.20 21.55
CA LEU A 2 -8.14 3.00 20.74
C LEU A 2 -7.50 3.16 19.37
N LYS A 3 -7.77 4.28 18.72
CA LYS A 3 -7.16 4.57 17.41
C LYS A 3 -5.65 4.62 17.50
N LEU A 4 -5.15 5.25 18.54
CA LEU A 4 -3.73 5.37 18.75
C LEU A 4 -3.11 4.01 19.02
N SER A 5 -3.79 3.17 19.77
CA SER A 5 -3.34 1.80 20.02
C SER A 5 -3.22 1.00 18.74
N ILE A 6 -4.20 1.12 17.87
CA ILE A 6 -4.16 0.40 16.60
C ILE A 6 -2.98 0.86 15.75
N PHE A 7 -2.73 2.15 15.68
CA PHE A 7 -1.57 2.67 14.99
C PHE A 7 -0.27 2.21 15.61
N GLN A 8 -0.21 2.16 16.93
CA GLN A 8 0.98 1.72 17.62
C GLN A 8 1.22 0.24 17.42
N GLU A 9 0.17 -0.57 17.47
CA GLU A 9 0.31 -1.98 17.18
C GLU A 9 0.81 -2.21 15.77
N PHE A 10 0.32 -1.43 14.87
CA PHE A 10 0.73 -1.48 13.49
C PHE A 10 2.20 -1.13 13.37
N LYS A 11 2.67 -0.14 14.10
CA LYS A 11 4.08 0.23 14.14
C LYS A 11 4.92 -0.74 14.91
N VAL A 12 4.42 -1.22 16.02
CA VAL A 12 5.16 -2.14 16.87
C VAL A 12 5.32 -3.49 16.22
N LYS A 13 4.35 -3.90 15.45
CA LYS A 13 4.51 -5.09 14.63
C LYS A 13 5.34 -4.76 13.42
N GLU A 14 6.40 -4.10 13.64
CA GLU A 14 7.26 -3.73 12.59
C GLU A 14 7.92 -4.84 11.91
N ALA A 15 7.64 -6.04 12.38
CA ALA A 15 7.77 -7.21 11.58
C ALA A 15 7.07 -7.02 10.24
N HIS A 16 6.14 -6.10 10.20
CA HIS A 16 5.39 -5.79 8.99
C HIS A 16 5.86 -4.54 8.29
N LYS A 17 7.14 -4.20 8.41
CA LYS A 17 7.68 -3.11 7.62
C LYS A 17 7.46 -3.39 6.16
N LYS A 18 6.95 -2.40 5.48
CA LYS A 18 6.73 -2.50 4.05
C LYS A 18 8.06 -2.53 3.33
N SER A 19 8.09 -3.23 2.21
CA SER A 19 9.24 -3.30 1.31
C SER A 19 8.93 -2.51 0.05
N ILE A 20 9.89 -1.77 -0.45
CA ILE A 20 9.67 -0.97 -1.65
C ILE A 20 10.95 -0.95 -2.48
N THR A 21 10.81 -0.89 -3.80
CA THR A 21 11.97 -0.68 -4.66
C THR A 21 12.36 0.80 -4.64
N TYR A 22 13.63 1.10 -4.83
CA TYR A 22 14.05 2.50 -4.96
C TYR A 22 13.35 3.19 -6.13
N ALA A 23 13.09 2.46 -7.21
CA ALA A 23 12.37 3.01 -8.36
C ALA A 23 10.99 3.49 -7.95
N ASP A 24 10.22 2.66 -7.25
CA ASP A 24 8.90 3.04 -6.77
C ASP A 24 9.00 4.15 -5.72
N TYR A 25 9.99 4.07 -4.85
CA TYR A 25 10.20 5.09 -3.83
C TYR A 25 10.34 6.47 -4.46
N PHE A 26 11.25 6.60 -5.43
CA PHE A 26 11.48 7.89 -6.07
C PHE A 26 10.28 8.36 -6.89
N SER A 27 9.63 7.45 -7.61
CA SER A 27 8.43 7.79 -8.37
C SER A 27 7.31 8.29 -7.47
N LEU A 28 7.08 7.62 -6.34
CA LEU A 28 6.02 8.00 -5.43
C LEU A 28 6.35 9.26 -4.65
N MET A 29 7.61 9.47 -4.29
CA MET A 29 8.02 10.74 -3.68
C MET A 29 7.82 11.90 -4.63
N ASN A 30 8.12 11.72 -5.91
CA ASN A 30 7.87 12.73 -6.92
C ASN A 30 6.38 13.00 -7.09
N LEU A 31 5.56 11.96 -7.02
CA LEU A 31 4.10 12.12 -7.05
C LEU A 31 3.61 12.98 -5.89
N ILE A 32 4.10 12.71 -4.69
CA ILE A 32 3.73 13.50 -3.51
C ILE A 32 4.11 14.98 -3.72
N LYS A 33 5.34 15.23 -4.17
CA LYS A 33 5.80 16.60 -4.43
C LYS A 33 4.92 17.32 -5.45
N SER A 34 4.50 16.60 -6.47
CA SER A 34 3.65 17.16 -7.52
C SER A 34 2.24 17.45 -7.03
N ASP A 35 1.72 16.59 -6.17
CA ASP A 35 0.30 16.63 -5.79
C ASP A 35 0.02 17.38 -4.49
N VAL A 36 1.05 17.72 -3.73
CA VAL A 36 0.84 18.47 -2.48
C VAL A 36 0.23 19.83 -2.80
N GLY A 37 -0.84 20.17 -2.11
CA GLY A 37 -1.55 21.43 -2.31
C GLY A 37 -2.65 21.39 -3.35
N LYS A 38 -2.80 20.29 -4.09
CA LYS A 38 -3.90 20.16 -5.04
C LYS A 38 -5.21 19.86 -4.31
N GLU A 39 -6.27 20.54 -4.67
CA GLU A 39 -7.57 20.41 -4.00
C GLU A 39 -8.12 19.00 -4.07
N GLU A 40 -7.94 18.33 -5.19
CA GLU A 40 -8.52 17.01 -5.43
C GLU A 40 -7.78 15.89 -4.70
N VAL A 41 -6.64 16.20 -4.06
CA VAL A 41 -5.85 15.19 -3.37
C VAL A 41 -5.87 15.44 -1.87
N SER A 42 -6.28 14.41 -1.12
CA SER A 42 -6.38 14.50 0.34
C SER A 42 -5.00 14.66 0.98
N PRO A 43 -4.76 15.74 1.75
CA PRO A 43 -3.50 15.88 2.48
C PRO A 43 -3.22 14.72 3.42
N LYS A 44 -4.27 14.18 4.02
CA LYS A 44 -4.15 13.04 4.93
C LYS A 44 -3.62 11.81 4.18
N ARG A 45 -4.11 11.59 2.96
CA ARG A 45 -3.69 10.45 2.17
C ARG A 45 -2.24 10.59 1.70
N LEU A 46 -1.85 11.80 1.31
CA LEU A 46 -0.46 12.09 0.96
C LEU A 46 0.45 11.87 2.16
N HIS A 47 0.01 12.28 3.34
CA HIS A 47 0.80 12.10 4.55
C HIS A 47 0.99 10.62 4.87
N HIS A 48 -0.06 9.83 4.76
CA HIS A 48 0.02 8.39 4.99
C HIS A 48 0.97 7.73 4.01
N LEU A 49 0.90 8.11 2.74
CA LEU A 49 1.82 7.58 1.74
C LEU A 49 3.26 7.97 2.06
N PHE A 50 3.47 9.22 2.41
CA PHE A 50 4.81 9.70 2.77
C PHE A 50 5.40 8.91 3.93
N LEU A 51 4.61 8.66 4.97
CA LEU A 51 5.07 7.88 6.11
C LEU A 51 5.38 6.44 5.72
N ALA A 52 4.53 5.84 4.91
CA ALA A 52 4.75 4.47 4.45
C ALA A 52 6.07 4.37 3.67
N LEU A 53 6.35 5.34 2.82
CA LEU A 53 7.60 5.37 2.06
C LEU A 53 8.80 5.62 2.96
N THR A 54 8.67 6.53 3.91
CA THR A 54 9.77 6.90 4.79
C THR A 54 10.22 5.71 5.63
N PHE A 55 9.28 4.93 6.15
CA PHE A 55 9.59 3.83 7.05
C PHE A 55 9.73 2.47 6.37
N SER A 56 9.63 2.41 5.06
CA SER A 56 9.79 1.16 4.33
C SER A 56 11.26 0.76 4.20
N ILE A 57 11.49 -0.52 3.98
CA ILE A 57 12.81 -1.04 3.60
C ILE A 57 12.95 -0.91 2.10
N LYS A 58 14.03 -0.27 1.66
CA LYS A 58 14.21 0.05 0.24
C LYS A 58 15.22 -0.89 -0.40
N TYR A 59 14.89 -1.39 -1.57
CA TYR A 59 15.70 -2.35 -2.30
C TYR A 59 16.04 -1.86 -3.69
N VAL A 60 17.25 -2.16 -4.16
CA VAL A 60 17.57 -1.99 -5.57
C VAL A 60 16.97 -3.16 -6.36
N SER A 61 16.66 -2.91 -7.64
CA SER A 61 15.87 -3.85 -8.44
C SER A 61 16.44 -5.27 -8.51
N ASN A 62 17.75 -5.42 -8.46
CA ASN A 62 18.38 -6.73 -8.61
C ASN A 62 18.62 -7.46 -7.29
N ASP A 63 18.34 -6.82 -6.16
CA ASP A 63 18.60 -7.38 -4.84
C ASP A 63 17.33 -7.58 -4.02
N ILE A 64 16.24 -7.91 -4.69
CA ILE A 64 14.97 -8.11 -4.00
C ILE A 64 14.93 -9.52 -3.46
N PRO A 65 15.01 -9.69 -2.11
CA PRO A 65 15.08 -11.04 -1.53
C PRO A 65 13.74 -11.75 -1.50
N GLU A 66 12.64 -11.02 -1.60
CA GLU A 66 11.31 -11.60 -1.48
C GLU A 66 10.35 -10.93 -2.43
N ASN A 67 9.25 -11.62 -2.69
CA ASN A 67 8.19 -11.08 -3.52
C ASN A 67 7.27 -10.19 -2.69
N PHE A 68 7.12 -8.96 -3.11
CA PHE A 68 6.24 -8.02 -2.44
C PHE A 68 5.50 -7.16 -3.46
N VAL A 69 4.41 -6.56 -3.03
CA VAL A 69 3.55 -5.75 -3.91
C VAL A 69 4.26 -4.47 -4.31
N ARG A 70 4.38 -4.26 -5.60
CA ARG A 70 4.97 -3.07 -6.21
C ARG A 70 3.89 -2.29 -6.95
N MET A 71 4.22 -1.08 -7.38
CA MET A 71 3.34 -0.37 -8.29
C MET A 71 3.14 -1.21 -9.55
N ASN A 72 1.90 -1.23 -10.02
CA ASN A 72 1.46 -2.00 -11.19
C ASN A 72 1.43 -3.52 -10.99
N SER A 73 1.69 -4.00 -9.78
CA SER A 73 1.55 -5.44 -9.50
C SER A 73 0.11 -5.90 -9.61
N ASN A 74 -0.07 -7.06 -10.21
CA ASN A 74 -1.34 -7.79 -10.15
C ASN A 74 -1.29 -8.75 -8.97
N VAL A 75 -2.25 -8.64 -8.07
CA VAL A 75 -2.20 -9.31 -6.78
C VAL A 75 -3.53 -9.98 -6.49
N LEU A 76 -3.48 -11.21 -6.01
CA LEU A 76 -4.66 -11.87 -5.46
C LEU A 76 -4.69 -11.59 -3.96
N ILE A 77 -5.78 -11.01 -3.50
CA ILE A 77 -5.96 -10.69 -2.09
C ILE A 77 -7.21 -11.38 -1.52
N THR A 78 -7.27 -11.48 -0.21
CA THR A 78 -8.49 -11.83 0.51
C THR A 78 -8.87 -10.61 1.35
N ASN A 79 -10.10 -10.15 1.19
CA ASN A 79 -10.57 -8.96 1.90
C ASN A 79 -11.19 -9.30 3.27
N SER A 80 -11.71 -8.30 3.95
CA SER A 80 -12.30 -8.46 5.29
C SER A 80 -13.49 -9.43 5.31
N GLU A 81 -14.17 -9.57 4.19
CA GLU A 81 -15.33 -10.46 4.08
C GLU A 81 -14.93 -11.86 3.65
N GLN A 82 -13.64 -12.16 3.66
CA GLN A 82 -13.07 -13.44 3.26
C GLN A 82 -13.32 -13.76 1.78
N ILE A 83 -13.46 -12.72 0.97
CA ILE A 83 -13.63 -12.86 -0.47
C ILE A 83 -12.30 -12.62 -1.15
N LYS A 84 -11.95 -13.52 -2.06
CA LYS A 84 -10.73 -13.39 -2.87
C LYS A 84 -11.00 -12.47 -4.05
N GLN A 85 -10.04 -11.62 -4.34
CA GLN A 85 -10.19 -10.59 -5.35
C GLN A 85 -8.83 -10.32 -5.99
N GLN A 86 -8.81 -10.19 -7.30
CA GLN A 86 -7.61 -9.77 -8.00
C GLN A 86 -7.64 -8.26 -8.16
N ILE A 87 -6.54 -7.61 -7.80
CA ILE A 87 -6.42 -6.17 -7.91
C ILE A 87 -5.08 -5.79 -8.54
N ARG A 88 -5.01 -4.56 -9.01
CA ARG A 88 -3.76 -3.98 -9.49
C ARG A 88 -3.61 -2.59 -8.89
N ILE A 89 -2.44 -2.30 -8.33
CA ILE A 89 -2.16 -1.01 -7.70
C ILE A 89 -1.54 -0.09 -8.75
N VAL A 90 -2.17 1.03 -9.02
CA VAL A 90 -1.76 1.92 -10.11
C VAL A 90 -1.61 3.37 -9.63
N TYR A 91 -0.95 4.18 -10.44
CA TYR A 91 -0.86 5.62 -10.20
C TYR A 91 -2.23 6.27 -10.40
N PRO A 92 -2.49 7.44 -9.77
CA PRO A 92 -3.84 8.02 -9.76
C PRO A 92 -4.41 8.29 -11.14
N GLY A 93 -3.80 8.53 -12.13
CA GLY A 93 -4.38 8.77 -13.45
C GLY A 93 -4.57 7.51 -14.27
N GLU A 94 -4.25 6.35 -13.73
CA GLU A 94 -4.19 5.12 -14.50
C GLU A 94 -5.23 4.07 -14.13
N VAL A 95 -6.25 4.47 -13.39
CA VAL A 95 -7.38 3.58 -13.08
C VAL A 95 -8.22 3.44 -14.33
N LYS A 96 -8.21 2.25 -14.94
CA LYS A 96 -8.90 1.98 -16.21
C LYS A 96 -9.92 0.87 -16.11
N THR A 97 -9.78 -0.02 -15.15
CA THR A 97 -10.68 -1.17 -14.97
C THR A 97 -11.13 -1.24 -13.52
N ASN A 98 -12.14 -2.10 -13.28
CA ASN A 98 -12.63 -2.30 -11.91
C ASN A 98 -11.63 -2.98 -11.00
N ASP A 99 -10.59 -3.58 -11.56
CA ASP A 99 -9.54 -4.22 -10.77
C ASP A 99 -8.43 -3.25 -10.39
N ASP A 100 -8.42 -2.05 -10.96
CA ASP A 100 -7.38 -1.06 -10.70
C ASP A 100 -7.72 -0.23 -9.47
N TYR A 101 -6.77 -0.14 -8.56
CA TYR A 101 -6.88 0.66 -7.35
C TYR A 101 -5.75 1.67 -7.32
N SER A 102 -6.11 2.93 -7.23
CA SER A 102 -5.11 4.00 -7.11
C SER A 102 -4.30 3.81 -5.84
N ILE A 103 -3.03 4.18 -5.90
CA ILE A 103 -2.20 4.24 -4.69
C ILE A 103 -2.78 5.18 -3.63
N TYR A 104 -3.64 6.11 -4.04
CA TYR A 104 -4.32 6.99 -3.09
C TYR A 104 -5.57 6.35 -2.47
N SER A 105 -5.99 5.18 -2.93
CA SER A 105 -7.07 4.46 -2.27
C SER A 105 -6.56 3.79 -1.00
N LEU A 106 -7.45 3.57 -0.04
CA LEU A 106 -7.06 2.87 1.19
C LEU A 106 -6.51 1.48 0.90
N LEU A 107 -7.19 0.75 0.03
CA LEU A 107 -6.78 -0.60 -0.30
C LEU A 107 -5.43 -0.61 -1.03
N GLY A 108 -5.23 0.29 -1.99
CA GLY A 108 -3.97 0.38 -2.71
C GLY A 108 -2.81 0.71 -1.77
N LEU A 109 -3.02 1.70 -0.92
CA LEU A 109 -2.00 2.08 0.05
C LEU A 109 -1.72 0.97 1.05
N ALA A 110 -2.76 0.26 1.48
CA ALA A 110 -2.61 -0.86 2.40
C ALA A 110 -1.78 -1.99 1.80
N CYS A 111 -2.00 -2.30 0.53
CA CYS A 111 -1.34 -3.43 -0.12
C CYS A 111 0.10 -3.15 -0.54
N LEU A 112 0.40 -1.91 -0.92
CA LEU A 112 1.75 -1.60 -1.40
C LEU A 112 2.79 -2.03 -0.38
N GLY A 113 3.79 -2.77 -0.84
CA GLY A 113 4.92 -3.16 -0.01
C GLY A 113 4.70 -4.36 0.89
N LEU A 114 3.53 -4.98 0.85
CA LEU A 114 3.30 -6.21 1.61
C LEU A 114 3.83 -7.42 0.84
N ARG A 115 4.29 -8.41 1.57
CA ARG A 115 4.78 -9.68 1.00
C ARG A 115 3.65 -10.68 0.91
N GLU A 116 3.84 -11.71 0.11
CA GLU A 116 2.89 -12.82 0.06
C GLU A 116 2.70 -13.40 1.45
N GLY A 117 1.46 -13.65 1.82
CA GLY A 117 1.08 -14.21 3.12
C GLY A 117 0.87 -13.16 4.21
N GLU A 118 1.32 -11.95 4.01
CA GLU A 118 1.15 -10.92 5.03
C GLU A 118 -0.28 -10.40 5.10
N VAL A 119 -0.68 -10.05 6.30
CA VAL A 119 -2.00 -9.47 6.59
C VAL A 119 -1.79 -8.08 7.16
N LEU A 120 -2.55 -7.13 6.66
CA LEU A 120 -2.56 -5.77 7.21
C LEU A 120 -3.95 -5.44 7.71
N ILE A 121 -4.02 -4.88 8.90
CA ILE A 121 -5.27 -4.36 9.47
C ILE A 121 -5.22 -2.83 9.35
N TYR A 122 -6.28 -2.25 8.83
CA TYR A 122 -6.34 -0.81 8.62
C TYR A 122 -7.73 -0.28 8.92
N MET A 123 -7.83 1.04 9.13
CA MET A 123 -9.09 1.70 9.44
C MET A 123 -9.69 2.31 8.18
N ASP A 124 -10.97 2.04 7.97
CA ASP A 124 -11.74 2.68 6.92
C ASP A 124 -13.03 3.19 7.52
N ARG A 125 -13.13 4.51 7.70
CA ARG A 125 -14.32 5.17 8.26
C ARG A 125 -14.78 4.54 9.58
N GLU A 126 -13.84 4.41 10.48
CA GLU A 126 -14.06 3.85 11.82
C GLU A 126 -14.35 2.35 11.85
N LYS A 127 -14.22 1.69 10.73
CA LYS A 127 -14.31 0.23 10.68
C LYS A 127 -12.94 -0.36 10.50
N LEU A 128 -12.67 -1.42 11.24
CA LEU A 128 -11.45 -2.20 11.05
C LEU A 128 -11.65 -3.09 9.83
N LYS A 129 -10.70 -3.01 8.94
CA LYS A 129 -10.65 -3.88 7.76
C LYS A 129 -9.31 -4.57 7.71
N GLN A 130 -9.25 -5.66 6.98
CA GLN A 130 -7.99 -6.35 6.78
C GLN A 130 -7.85 -6.78 5.33
N VAL A 131 -6.61 -6.94 4.93
CA VAL A 131 -6.26 -7.50 3.63
C VAL A 131 -5.13 -8.49 3.83
N ARG A 132 -5.24 -9.64 3.16
CA ARG A 132 -4.17 -10.63 3.10
C ARG A 132 -3.70 -10.71 1.66
N ILE A 133 -2.38 -10.68 1.48
CA ILE A 133 -1.79 -10.89 0.16
C ILE A 133 -1.66 -12.39 -0.05
N GLU A 134 -2.52 -12.94 -0.90
CA GLU A 134 -2.49 -14.37 -1.18
C GLU A 134 -1.38 -14.73 -2.14
N LYS A 135 -1.27 -13.97 -3.22
CA LYS A 135 -0.28 -14.24 -4.24
C LYS A 135 -0.02 -13.00 -5.09
N ILE A 136 1.23 -12.76 -5.42
CA ILE A 136 1.61 -11.74 -6.40
C ILE A 136 1.69 -12.42 -7.74
N ILE A 137 0.79 -12.07 -8.65
CA ILE A 137 0.64 -12.75 -9.93
C ILE A 137 1.67 -12.26 -10.93
N SER A 138 1.86 -10.95 -10.99
CA SER A 138 2.83 -10.33 -11.89
C SER A 138 3.16 -8.91 -11.42
N HIS A 139 4.22 -8.39 -11.94
CA HIS A 139 4.61 -7.00 -11.72
C HIS A 139 4.47 -6.14 -13.02
#